data_8247eab9dd43b24b715cf8f1f45132d2
#
_entry.id   8247eab9dd43b24b715cf8f1f45132d2
#
_cell.length_a   1.000
_cell.length_b   1.000
_cell.length_c   1.000
_cell.angle_alpha   90.00
_cell.angle_beta   90.00
_cell.angle_gamma   90.00
#
_symmetry.space_group_name_H-M   'P 1'
#
loop_
_entity.id
_entity.type
_entity.pdbx_description
1 polymer ?
#
loop_
_entity_poly.entity_id
_entity_poly.type
_entity_poly.pdbx_seq_one_letter_code
_entity_poly.pdbx_strand_id
1 'polypeptide(L)'
;MKKITMAFIAVLNLLTACTKNNDIQIDSNKFGQVKIKFDHIVNSKKLVLNDYTYSNSHSETFNVTMLKYFVTNVKFTKSNGESYTVPKEDSYFLIDAVNAHSLNPNILIPEGEYTGLEFNLGVDSLTNTLPVEKRTGVLNPATNGMYWEWNSGYIHFKIEGNSPQANNPNNSYKYHIG
;
A
#
# COMPACT_ATOMS: atom_id res chain seq x y z
N MET A 1 89.38 2.12 20.68
CA MET A 1 88.25 1.23 20.32
C MET A 1 86.94 2.00 20.45
N LYS A 2 86.35 2.50 19.37
CA LYS A 2 85.13 3.25 19.35
C LYS A 2 83.93 2.30 19.13
N LYS A 3 82.98 2.26 20.09
CA LYS A 3 81.73 1.48 19.96
C LYS A 3 80.74 2.33 19.20
N ILE A 4 80.31 1.84 18.05
CA ILE A 4 79.24 2.43 17.26
C ILE A 4 77.87 1.83 17.72
N THR A 5 77.07 2.61 18.35
CA THR A 5 75.69 2.23 18.75
C THR A 5 74.76 2.53 17.59
N MET A 6 74.21 1.52 16.98
CA MET A 6 73.28 1.58 15.87
C MET A 6 71.85 1.72 16.41
N ALA A 7 71.24 2.88 16.24
CA ALA A 7 69.87 3.11 16.64
C ALA A 7 68.90 2.63 15.53
N PHE A 8 68.09 1.64 15.85
CA PHE A 8 67.02 1.16 14.98
C PHE A 8 65.81 2.12 15.14
N ILE A 9 65.49 2.89 14.10
CA ILE A 9 64.27 3.66 14.04
C ILE A 9 63.19 2.78 13.41
N ALA A 10 62.27 2.29 14.25
CA ALA A 10 61.06 1.61 13.77
C ALA A 10 60.06 2.65 13.27
N VAL A 11 59.87 2.70 11.95
CA VAL A 11 58.80 3.52 11.33
C VAL A 11 57.50 2.76 11.43
N LEU A 12 56.65 3.16 12.37
CA LEU A 12 55.30 2.63 12.53
C LEU A 12 54.38 3.29 11.48
N ASN A 13 54.13 2.60 10.35
CA ASN A 13 53.12 3.02 9.37
C ASN A 13 51.72 2.81 9.95
N LEU A 14 51.10 3.87 10.45
CA LEU A 14 49.66 3.92 10.75
C LEU A 14 48.90 3.92 9.43
N LEU A 15 48.41 2.75 9.02
CA LEU A 15 47.39 2.64 7.96
C LEU A 15 46.07 3.13 8.52
N THR A 16 45.75 4.40 8.33
CA THR A 16 44.42 4.90 8.49
C THR A 16 43.54 4.39 7.35
N ALA A 17 42.87 3.25 7.60
CA ALA A 17 41.81 2.79 6.75
C ALA A 17 40.67 3.78 6.88
N CYS A 18 40.55 4.72 5.94
CA CYS A 18 39.33 5.49 5.73
C CYS A 18 38.26 4.51 5.23
N THR A 19 37.42 4.01 6.12
CA THR A 19 36.13 3.45 5.75
C THR A 19 35.31 4.63 5.19
N LYS A 20 35.17 4.72 3.87
CA LYS A 20 34.12 5.55 3.26
C LYS A 20 32.79 4.96 3.70
N ASN A 21 32.24 5.49 4.77
CA ASN A 21 30.80 5.41 5.00
C ASN A 21 30.18 6.18 3.84
N ASN A 22 29.64 5.46 2.88
CA ASN A 22 28.72 6.04 1.91
C ASN A 22 27.41 6.32 2.65
N ASP A 23 27.42 7.31 3.53
CA ASP A 23 26.19 7.84 4.10
C ASP A 23 25.39 8.41 2.92
N ILE A 24 24.31 7.72 2.61
CA ILE A 24 23.35 8.23 1.61
C ILE A 24 22.83 9.56 2.16
N GLN A 25 23.23 10.66 1.51
CA GLN A 25 22.73 11.98 1.87
C GLN A 25 21.28 12.08 1.40
N ILE A 26 20.35 12.02 2.35
CA ILE A 26 18.92 12.16 2.10
C ILE A 26 18.61 13.65 1.98
N ASP A 27 18.07 14.07 0.83
CA ASP A 27 17.61 15.43 0.56
C ASP A 27 16.07 15.46 0.61
N SER A 28 15.51 15.95 1.71
CA SER A 28 14.07 16.04 1.90
C SER A 28 13.35 16.98 0.92
N ASN A 29 14.09 17.77 0.13
CA ASN A 29 13.51 18.58 -0.94
C ASN A 29 13.37 17.80 -2.26
N LYS A 30 13.95 16.61 -2.36
CA LYS A 30 13.78 15.72 -3.49
C LYS A 30 12.66 14.71 -3.20
N PHE A 31 12.02 14.28 -4.26
CA PHE A 31 10.96 13.27 -4.20
C PHE A 31 11.44 11.97 -4.83
N GLY A 32 11.17 10.89 -4.13
CA GLY A 32 11.33 9.53 -4.60
C GLY A 32 9.99 8.85 -4.85
N GLN A 33 9.99 7.78 -5.64
CA GLN A 33 8.79 7.00 -5.91
C GLN A 33 8.71 5.80 -4.97
N VAL A 34 7.61 5.70 -4.23
CA VAL A 34 7.27 4.52 -3.42
C VAL A 34 6.17 3.74 -4.12
N LYS A 35 6.37 2.44 -4.25
CA LYS A 35 5.39 1.50 -4.76
C LYS A 35 4.80 0.70 -3.60
N ILE A 36 3.51 0.83 -3.37
CA ILE A 36 2.78 -0.02 -2.43
C ILE A 36 2.24 -1.22 -3.21
N LYS A 37 2.42 -2.43 -2.67
CA LYS A 37 1.90 -3.64 -3.28
C LYS A 37 0.80 -4.24 -2.41
N PHE A 38 -0.39 -4.40 -2.99
CA PHE A 38 -1.51 -5.09 -2.36
C PHE A 38 -1.57 -6.54 -2.83
N ASP A 39 -1.26 -7.47 -1.93
CA ASP A 39 -1.41 -8.90 -2.16
C ASP A 39 -2.63 -9.43 -1.40
N HIS A 40 -3.56 -10.03 -2.12
CA HIS A 40 -4.74 -10.65 -1.54
C HIS A 40 -4.48 -12.13 -1.27
N ILE A 41 -4.74 -12.56 -0.04
CA ILE A 41 -4.48 -13.93 0.41
C ILE A 41 -5.74 -14.48 1.11
N VAL A 42 -6.06 -15.73 0.83
CA VAL A 42 -7.08 -16.51 1.53
C VAL A 42 -6.44 -17.81 2.01
N ASN A 43 -6.48 -18.07 3.33
CA ASN A 43 -5.90 -19.28 3.92
C ASN A 43 -4.45 -19.53 3.45
N SER A 44 -3.59 -18.49 3.51
CA SER A 44 -2.19 -18.52 3.10
C SER A 44 -1.95 -18.78 1.59
N LYS A 45 -3.00 -18.80 0.78
CA LYS A 45 -2.91 -18.90 -0.67
C LYS A 45 -3.23 -17.57 -1.33
N LYS A 46 -2.56 -17.24 -2.43
CA LYS A 46 -2.92 -16.07 -3.23
C LYS A 46 -4.37 -16.18 -3.69
N LEU A 47 -5.11 -15.08 -3.57
CA LEU A 47 -6.47 -15.01 -4.09
C LEU A 47 -6.45 -15.18 -5.62
N VAL A 48 -7.21 -16.15 -6.09
CA VAL A 48 -7.55 -16.35 -7.51
C VAL A 48 -9.06 -16.23 -7.62
N LEU A 49 -9.51 -15.28 -8.42
CA LEU A 49 -10.95 -15.09 -8.62
C LEU A 49 -11.58 -16.30 -9.31
N ASN A 50 -12.81 -16.63 -8.91
CA ASN A 50 -13.58 -17.79 -9.38
C ASN A 50 -12.99 -19.16 -8.98
N ASP A 51 -12.09 -19.22 -8.00
CA ASP A 51 -11.55 -20.46 -7.47
C ASP A 51 -12.38 -20.94 -6.27
N TYR A 52 -12.88 -22.21 -6.33
CA TYR A 52 -13.68 -22.82 -5.27
C TYR A 52 -12.84 -23.53 -4.19
N THR A 53 -11.53 -23.35 -4.19
CA THR A 53 -10.64 -24.04 -3.23
C THR A 53 -10.62 -23.41 -1.84
N TYR A 54 -11.29 -22.29 -1.65
CA TYR A 54 -11.33 -21.59 -0.37
C TYR A 54 -12.42 -22.14 0.54
N SER A 55 -12.12 -22.16 1.83
CA SER A 55 -13.09 -22.47 2.88
C SER A 55 -12.92 -21.50 4.05
N ASN A 56 -14.01 -21.18 4.73
CA ASN A 56 -13.98 -20.38 5.96
C ASN A 56 -13.73 -21.26 7.19
N SER A 57 -13.75 -20.66 8.39
CA SER A 57 -13.55 -21.37 9.67
C SER A 57 -14.67 -22.37 10.01
N HIS A 58 -15.81 -22.31 9.34
CA HIS A 58 -16.93 -23.25 9.48
C HIS A 58 -16.92 -24.34 8.42
N SER A 59 -15.82 -24.49 7.67
CA SER A 59 -15.68 -25.46 6.57
C SER A 59 -16.66 -25.22 5.42
N GLU A 60 -17.23 -24.03 5.30
CA GLU A 60 -18.05 -23.65 4.16
C GLU A 60 -17.14 -23.25 3.00
N THR A 61 -17.41 -23.81 1.84
CA THR A 61 -16.63 -23.50 0.63
C THR A 61 -17.18 -22.29 -0.08
N PHE A 62 -16.28 -21.49 -0.65
CA PHE A 62 -16.64 -20.30 -1.40
C PHE A 62 -15.62 -19.97 -2.48
N ASN A 63 -16.03 -19.18 -3.46
CA ASN A 63 -15.14 -18.44 -4.34
C ASN A 63 -15.33 -16.94 -4.18
N VAL A 64 -14.39 -16.18 -4.68
CA VAL A 64 -14.50 -14.73 -4.82
C VAL A 64 -14.54 -14.42 -6.30
N THR A 65 -15.58 -13.71 -6.77
CA THR A 65 -15.73 -13.31 -8.16
C THR A 65 -15.34 -11.84 -8.38
N MET A 66 -15.44 -11.04 -7.32
CA MET A 66 -15.09 -9.62 -7.34
C MET A 66 -14.51 -9.20 -5.99
N LEU A 67 -13.43 -8.41 -6.04
CA LEU A 67 -12.87 -7.74 -4.87
C LEU A 67 -12.38 -6.36 -5.30
N LYS A 68 -13.02 -5.31 -4.75
CA LYS A 68 -12.65 -3.91 -4.95
C LYS A 68 -12.73 -3.14 -3.63
N TYR A 69 -11.84 -2.20 -3.43
CA TYR A 69 -11.90 -1.30 -2.28
C TYR A 69 -11.10 -0.02 -2.53
N PHE A 70 -11.47 1.04 -1.80
CA PHE A 70 -10.70 2.27 -1.83
C PHE A 70 -9.62 2.26 -0.74
N VAL A 71 -8.45 2.77 -1.12
CA VAL A 71 -7.37 3.17 -0.22
C VAL A 71 -7.18 4.66 -0.37
N THR A 72 -7.27 5.40 0.74
CA THR A 72 -7.24 6.87 0.70
C THR A 72 -6.46 7.46 1.87
N ASN A 73 -6.15 8.75 1.78
CA ASN A 73 -5.52 9.52 2.84
C ASN A 73 -4.22 8.88 3.34
N VAL A 74 -3.33 8.57 2.39
CA VAL A 74 -2.06 7.90 2.67
C VAL A 74 -1.12 8.84 3.41
N LYS A 75 -0.49 8.33 4.47
CA LYS A 75 0.47 9.04 5.29
C LYS A 75 1.67 8.14 5.57
N PHE A 76 2.86 8.67 5.42
CA PHE A 76 4.12 8.02 5.76
C PHE A 76 4.73 8.66 7.01
N THR A 77 5.26 7.83 7.92
CA THR A 77 5.92 8.29 9.14
C THR A 77 7.40 7.91 9.09
N LYS A 78 8.27 8.90 9.33
CA LYS A 78 9.73 8.70 9.38
C LYS A 78 10.18 8.12 10.73
N SER A 79 11.39 7.60 10.79
CA SER A 79 12.00 7.06 12.01
C SER A 79 12.14 8.08 13.14
N ASN A 80 12.23 9.37 12.83
CA ASN A 80 12.29 10.46 13.79
C ASN A 80 10.91 10.96 14.29
N GLY A 81 9.82 10.34 13.84
CA GLY A 81 8.45 10.70 14.20
C GLY A 81 7.78 11.76 13.31
N GLU A 82 8.54 12.41 12.41
CA GLU A 82 7.93 13.28 11.40
C GLU A 82 7.06 12.49 10.44
N SER A 83 6.01 13.11 9.93
CA SER A 83 5.15 12.47 8.94
C SER A 83 4.97 13.32 7.69
N TYR A 84 4.81 12.61 6.57
CA TYR A 84 4.41 13.18 5.31
C TYR A 84 3.03 12.64 4.94
N THR A 85 2.04 13.53 4.84
CA THR A 85 0.72 13.19 4.33
C THR A 85 0.70 13.47 2.82
N VAL A 86 0.39 12.44 2.04
CA VAL A 86 0.25 12.55 0.58
C VAL A 86 -0.87 13.56 0.27
N PRO A 87 -0.67 14.52 -0.63
CA PRO A 87 -1.71 15.44 -1.06
C PRO A 87 -2.99 14.71 -1.42
N LYS A 88 -4.14 15.29 -1.09
CA LYS A 88 -5.43 14.60 -1.17
C LYS A 88 -5.75 14.15 -2.59
N GLU A 89 -5.42 14.97 -3.57
CA GLU A 89 -5.58 14.69 -5.01
C GLU A 89 -4.79 13.48 -5.50
N ASP A 90 -3.67 13.17 -4.84
CA ASP A 90 -2.77 12.07 -5.18
C ASP A 90 -2.95 10.85 -4.24
N SER A 91 -3.94 10.89 -3.35
CA SER A 91 -4.12 9.94 -2.26
C SER A 91 -5.41 9.13 -2.34
N TYR A 92 -5.97 8.95 -3.54
CA TYR A 92 -7.13 8.10 -3.79
C TYR A 92 -6.80 7.00 -4.78
N PHE A 93 -6.94 5.76 -4.33
CA PHE A 93 -6.66 4.56 -5.12
C PHE A 93 -7.87 3.64 -5.05
N LEU A 94 -8.35 3.19 -6.21
CA LEU A 94 -9.29 2.08 -6.30
C LEU A 94 -8.49 0.81 -6.55
N ILE A 95 -8.43 -0.06 -5.57
CA ILE A 95 -7.81 -1.37 -5.67
C ILE A 95 -8.85 -2.34 -6.24
N ASP A 96 -8.55 -2.92 -7.38
CA ASP A 96 -9.41 -3.89 -8.08
C ASP A 96 -8.59 -5.15 -8.36
N ALA A 97 -9.04 -6.28 -7.82
CA ALA A 97 -8.29 -7.54 -7.90
C ALA A 97 -8.07 -8.06 -9.32
N VAL A 98 -8.87 -7.60 -10.30
CA VAL A 98 -8.67 -7.96 -11.73
C VAL A 98 -7.69 -7.02 -12.44
N ASN A 99 -7.40 -5.86 -11.88
CA ASN A 99 -6.54 -4.86 -12.49
C ASN A 99 -5.14 -4.85 -11.84
N ALA A 100 -4.18 -5.49 -12.48
CA ALA A 100 -2.82 -5.60 -11.96
C ALA A 100 -2.14 -4.24 -11.70
N HIS A 101 -2.49 -3.18 -12.42
CA HIS A 101 -1.96 -1.83 -12.18
C HIS A 101 -2.49 -1.26 -10.87
N SER A 102 -3.77 -1.45 -10.57
CA SER A 102 -4.37 -0.95 -9.33
C SER A 102 -3.78 -1.59 -8.08
N LEU A 103 -3.27 -2.81 -8.20
CA LEU A 103 -2.62 -3.54 -7.08
C LEU A 103 -1.26 -2.95 -6.69
N ASN A 104 -0.73 -2.03 -7.48
CA ASN A 104 0.62 -1.51 -7.29
C ASN A 104 0.67 0.03 -7.46
N PRO A 105 -0.09 0.80 -6.67
CA PRO A 105 -0.04 2.24 -6.77
C PRO A 105 1.36 2.78 -6.48
N ASN A 106 1.75 3.79 -7.25
CA ASN A 106 3.00 4.53 -7.07
C ASN A 106 2.68 5.90 -6.48
N ILE A 107 3.44 6.30 -5.48
CA ILE A 107 3.25 7.56 -4.77
C ILE A 107 4.59 8.29 -4.74
N LEU A 108 4.59 9.59 -5.04
CA LEU A 108 5.75 10.45 -4.87
C LEU A 108 5.77 10.98 -3.44
N ILE A 109 6.87 10.76 -2.74
CA ILE A 109 7.09 11.25 -1.38
C ILE A 109 8.48 11.88 -1.27
N PRO A 110 8.71 12.83 -0.33
CA PRO A 110 10.05 13.35 -0.06
C PRO A 110 11.04 12.22 0.26
N GLU A 111 12.29 12.37 -0.14
CA GLU A 111 13.34 11.42 0.23
C GLU A 111 13.45 11.32 1.77
N GLY A 112 13.65 10.11 2.27
CA GLY A 112 13.75 9.88 3.72
C GLY A 112 13.71 8.40 4.08
N GLU A 113 13.97 8.13 5.34
CA GLU A 113 13.78 6.82 5.94
C GLU A 113 12.40 6.75 6.60
N TYR A 114 11.52 5.93 6.08
CA TYR A 114 10.15 5.76 6.55
C TYR A 114 9.97 4.42 7.24
N THR A 115 9.32 4.44 8.41
CA THR A 115 9.08 3.27 9.25
C THR A 115 7.59 2.97 9.41
N GLY A 116 6.70 3.91 9.01
CA GLY A 116 5.26 3.77 9.12
C GLY A 116 4.53 4.14 7.84
N LEU A 117 3.43 3.42 7.59
CA LEU A 117 2.45 3.68 6.55
C LEU A 117 1.06 3.61 7.17
N GLU A 118 0.28 4.66 6.99
CA GLU A 118 -1.13 4.74 7.42
C GLU A 118 -1.99 5.07 6.20
N PHE A 119 -3.19 4.53 6.14
CA PHE A 119 -4.19 4.88 5.13
C PHE A 119 -5.61 4.56 5.63
N ASN A 120 -6.60 5.15 5.01
CA ASN A 120 -7.99 4.79 5.24
C ASN A 120 -8.43 3.70 4.26
N LEU A 121 -9.14 2.69 4.75
CA LEU A 121 -9.90 1.78 3.91
C LEU A 121 -11.27 2.42 3.65
N GLY A 122 -11.50 2.88 2.42
CA GLY A 122 -12.72 3.59 2.03
C GLY A 122 -12.47 5.04 1.64
N VAL A 123 -13.57 5.78 1.41
CA VAL A 123 -13.57 7.20 1.07
C VAL A 123 -13.97 8.01 2.30
N ASP A 124 -13.21 9.06 2.62
CA ASP A 124 -13.51 9.92 3.77
C ASP A 124 -14.84 10.66 3.60
N SER A 125 -15.47 11.01 4.73
CA SER A 125 -16.81 11.61 4.75
C SER A 125 -16.90 12.92 3.97
N LEU A 126 -15.87 13.75 4.00
CA LEU A 126 -15.84 15.01 3.27
C LEU A 126 -15.89 14.78 1.76
N THR A 127 -15.08 13.83 1.26
CA THR A 127 -15.07 13.45 -0.17
C THR A 127 -16.37 12.73 -0.56
N ASN A 128 -16.94 11.92 0.34
CA ASN A 128 -18.21 11.22 0.10
C ASN A 128 -19.39 12.19 -0.07
N THR A 129 -19.30 13.41 0.43
CA THR A 129 -20.34 14.44 0.33
C THR A 129 -20.08 15.47 -0.77
N LEU A 130 -18.98 15.36 -1.54
CA LEU A 130 -18.72 16.29 -2.64
C LEU A 130 -19.81 16.23 -3.71
N PRO A 131 -20.09 17.36 -4.40
CA PRO A 131 -20.90 17.35 -5.61
C PRO A 131 -20.38 16.39 -6.66
N VAL A 132 -21.25 15.76 -7.45
CA VAL A 132 -20.90 14.70 -8.42
C VAL A 132 -19.84 15.17 -9.42
N GLU A 133 -19.91 16.43 -9.87
CA GLU A 133 -18.97 17.03 -10.80
C GLU A 133 -17.54 17.17 -10.25
N LYS A 134 -17.37 17.07 -8.93
CA LYS A 134 -16.06 17.06 -8.26
C LYS A 134 -15.49 15.65 -8.07
N ARG A 135 -16.26 14.61 -8.39
CA ARG A 135 -15.89 13.22 -8.23
C ARG A 135 -15.27 12.69 -9.53
N THR A 136 -14.00 12.96 -9.72
CA THR A 136 -13.26 12.62 -10.95
C THR A 136 -12.30 11.44 -10.75
N GLY A 137 -11.72 10.95 -11.83
CA GLY A 137 -10.75 9.84 -11.79
C GLY A 137 -11.35 8.58 -11.15
N VAL A 138 -10.64 7.98 -10.21
CA VAL A 138 -11.08 6.77 -9.50
C VAL A 138 -12.34 7.00 -8.64
N LEU A 139 -12.64 8.24 -8.33
CA LEU A 139 -13.84 8.62 -7.57
C LEU A 139 -15.07 8.82 -8.46
N ASN A 140 -14.97 8.72 -9.79
CA ASN A 140 -16.12 8.91 -10.68
C ASN A 140 -17.13 7.76 -10.52
N PRO A 141 -18.35 8.01 -9.98
CA PRO A 141 -19.33 6.96 -9.73
C PRO A 141 -19.78 6.23 -11.00
N ALA A 142 -19.80 6.91 -12.13
CA ALA A 142 -20.25 6.34 -13.40
C ALA A 142 -19.31 5.26 -13.95
N THR A 143 -18.05 5.23 -13.52
CA THR A 143 -17.03 4.33 -14.09
C THR A 143 -16.44 3.34 -13.11
N ASN A 144 -16.53 3.59 -11.79
CA ASN A 144 -15.86 2.77 -10.79
C ASN A 144 -16.67 1.57 -10.28
N GLY A 145 -18.02 1.63 -10.41
CA GLY A 145 -18.95 0.60 -9.90
C GLY A 145 -18.92 0.46 -8.36
N MET A 146 -18.48 1.51 -7.66
CA MET A 146 -18.29 1.56 -6.21
C MET A 146 -19.13 2.66 -5.58
N TYR A 147 -20.37 2.82 -6.05
CA TYR A 147 -21.30 3.83 -5.56
C TYR A 147 -22.71 3.25 -5.50
N TRP A 148 -23.47 3.60 -4.44
CA TRP A 148 -24.88 3.23 -4.33
C TRP A 148 -25.76 4.27 -5.02
N GLU A 149 -26.57 3.84 -5.98
CA GLU A 149 -27.52 4.70 -6.64
C GLU A 149 -28.72 5.06 -5.75
N TRP A 150 -29.09 4.15 -4.86
CA TRP A 150 -30.27 4.28 -3.98
C TRP A 150 -29.99 4.98 -2.64
N ASN A 151 -28.72 5.08 -2.23
CA ASN A 151 -28.32 5.65 -0.93
C ASN A 151 -27.09 6.54 -1.04
N SER A 152 -26.97 7.32 -2.08
CA SER A 152 -25.95 8.35 -2.31
C SER A 152 -24.70 8.24 -1.45
N GLY A 153 -23.77 7.33 -1.78
CA GLY A 153 -22.52 7.14 -1.06
C GLY A 153 -21.62 6.13 -1.75
N TYR A 154 -20.32 6.21 -1.44
CA TYR A 154 -19.36 5.23 -1.94
C TYR A 154 -19.50 3.90 -1.22
N ILE A 155 -19.34 2.82 -1.98
CA ILE A 155 -19.03 1.50 -1.43
C ILE A 155 -17.52 1.51 -1.12
N HIS A 156 -17.16 1.46 0.14
CA HIS A 156 -15.77 1.55 0.58
C HIS A 156 -15.01 0.25 0.32
N PHE A 157 -15.70 -0.87 0.55
CA PHE A 157 -15.19 -2.22 0.33
C PHE A 157 -16.28 -3.09 -0.29
N LYS A 158 -15.97 -3.78 -1.37
CA LYS A 158 -16.89 -4.61 -2.14
C LYS A 158 -16.27 -5.98 -2.39
N ILE A 159 -16.89 -7.03 -1.89
CA ILE A 159 -16.54 -8.41 -2.19
C ILE A 159 -17.80 -9.18 -2.59
N GLU A 160 -17.71 -9.91 -3.68
CA GLU A 160 -18.79 -10.76 -4.18
C GLU A 160 -18.24 -12.13 -4.54
N GLY A 161 -19.11 -13.14 -4.50
CA GLY A 161 -18.77 -14.49 -4.87
C GLY A 161 -19.93 -15.45 -4.76
N ASN A 162 -19.60 -16.73 -4.76
CA ASN A 162 -20.58 -17.80 -4.63
C ASN A 162 -20.13 -18.76 -3.51
N SER A 163 -21.11 -19.33 -2.82
CA SER A 163 -20.93 -20.37 -1.82
C SER A 163 -22.13 -21.32 -1.89
N PRO A 164 -21.95 -22.64 -1.92
CA PRO A 164 -23.05 -23.59 -1.88
C PRO A 164 -23.99 -23.40 -0.65
N GLN A 165 -23.49 -22.76 0.39
CA GLN A 165 -24.23 -22.48 1.62
C GLN A 165 -25.01 -21.16 1.56
N ALA A 166 -24.81 -20.33 0.54
CA ALA A 166 -25.57 -19.10 0.38
C ALA A 166 -26.99 -19.39 -0.12
N ASN A 167 -28.01 -18.91 0.62
CA ASN A 167 -29.43 -19.09 0.29
C ASN A 167 -29.96 -18.01 -0.70
N ASN A 168 -29.11 -17.49 -1.55
CA ASN A 168 -29.46 -16.50 -2.57
C ASN A 168 -29.51 -17.15 -3.98
N PRO A 169 -30.17 -16.53 -4.97
CA PRO A 169 -30.09 -17.00 -6.35
C PRO A 169 -28.65 -17.20 -6.80
N ASN A 170 -28.38 -18.32 -7.50
CA ASN A 170 -27.05 -18.75 -7.93
C ASN A 170 -26.05 -18.95 -6.79
N ASN A 171 -26.53 -19.20 -5.55
CA ASN A 171 -25.68 -19.32 -4.37
C ASN A 171 -24.72 -18.12 -4.17
N SER A 172 -25.16 -16.94 -4.57
CA SER A 172 -24.32 -15.74 -4.55
C SER A 172 -24.28 -15.11 -3.16
N TYR A 173 -23.16 -14.49 -2.82
CA TYR A 173 -23.04 -13.58 -1.68
C TYR A 173 -22.46 -12.24 -2.12
N LYS A 174 -22.83 -11.17 -1.42
CA LYS A 174 -22.36 -9.81 -1.65
C LYS A 174 -22.19 -9.10 -0.33
N TYR A 175 -20.98 -8.57 -0.11
CA TYR A 175 -20.70 -7.66 1.01
C TYR A 175 -20.25 -6.33 0.43
N HIS A 176 -21.12 -5.33 0.55
CA HIS A 176 -20.87 -3.96 0.16
C HIS A 176 -20.90 -3.13 1.43
N ILE A 177 -19.78 -2.54 1.79
CA ILE A 177 -19.57 -1.78 3.02
C ILE A 177 -19.26 -0.33 2.65
N GLY A 178 -20.00 0.62 3.26
CA GLY A 178 -19.80 2.05 3.04
C GLY A 178 -20.63 2.91 3.98
#